data_210604b7273d98e5b1b4c1219f4cd49f
#
_entry.id   210604b7273d98e5b1b4c1219f4cd49f
#
_cell.length_a   1.000
_cell.length_b   1.000
_cell.length_c   1.000
_cell.angle_alpha   90.00
_cell.angle_beta   90.00
_cell.angle_gamma   90.00
#
_symmetry.space_group_name_H-M   'P 1'
#
loop_
_entity.id
_entity.type
_entity.pdbx_description
1 polymer ?
#
loop_
_entity_poly.entity_id
_entity_poly.type
_entity_poly.pdbx_seq_one_letter_code
_entity_poly.pdbx_strand_id
1 'polypeptide(L)'
;MPRRRTSIKKTRADKKKRLQNLKIKQNLKKAIKKFIGLTAAKSLDEARKTLASVFSQLDKAAKKRTIHPTAANREKSRLMKRLAKSA
;
A
#
# COMPACT_ATOMS: atom_id res chain seq x y z
N MET A 1 17.67 15.07 31.24
CA MET A 1 17.63 15.09 30.53
C MET A 1 18.09 14.54 29.55
N PRO A 2 18.00 14.25 29.27
CA PRO A 2 18.44 13.45 28.59
C PRO A 2 18.47 13.41 27.35
N ARG A 3 18.38 14.06 26.80
CA ARG A 3 18.48 14.07 25.60
C ARG A 3 19.75 13.75 25.15
N ARG A 4 20.18 12.61 25.25
CA ARG A 4 21.41 12.09 24.78
C ARG A 4 21.39 12.07 23.26
N ARG A 5 22.58 12.10 22.63
CA ARG A 5 22.71 12.01 21.18
C ARG A 5 22.00 10.82 20.58
N THR A 6 22.01 9.68 21.29
CA THR A 6 21.33 8.46 20.84
C THR A 6 19.84 8.66 20.73
N SER A 7 19.22 9.37 21.68
CA SER A 7 17.78 9.69 21.63
C SER A 7 17.43 10.59 20.48
N ILE A 8 18.27 11.59 20.19
CA ILE A 8 18.05 12.51 19.08
C ILE A 8 18.15 11.77 17.75
N LYS A 9 19.15 10.92 17.58
CA LYS A 9 19.31 10.09 16.38
C LYS A 9 18.10 9.19 16.17
N LYS A 10 17.64 8.56 17.24
CA LYS A 10 16.46 7.69 17.17
C LYS A 10 15.22 8.46 16.75
N THR A 11 15.02 9.64 17.30
CA THR A 11 13.89 10.49 16.95
C THR A 11 13.91 10.89 15.48
N ARG A 12 15.08 11.25 14.95
CA ARG A 12 15.23 11.59 13.53
C ARG A 12 14.96 10.38 12.64
N ALA A 13 15.48 9.21 13.00
CA ALA A 13 15.25 7.98 12.26
C ALA A 13 13.77 7.61 12.27
N ASP A 14 13.11 7.76 13.41
CA ASP A 14 11.67 7.47 13.53
C ASP A 14 10.83 8.41 12.67
N LYS A 15 11.16 9.70 12.63
CA LYS A 15 10.49 10.66 11.77
C LYS A 15 10.66 10.29 10.30
N LYS A 16 11.86 9.92 9.90
CA LYS A 16 12.13 9.51 8.52
C LYS A 16 11.33 8.28 8.12
N LYS A 17 11.29 7.27 8.98
CA LYS A 17 10.50 6.05 8.76
C LYS A 17 9.02 6.39 8.65
N ARG A 18 8.52 7.25 9.53
CA ARG A 18 7.12 7.67 9.53
C ARG A 18 6.74 8.34 8.21
N LEU A 19 7.59 9.23 7.71
CA LEU A 19 7.37 9.90 6.43
C LEU A 19 7.37 8.91 5.26
N GLN A 20 8.32 7.96 5.27
CA GLN A 20 8.38 6.93 4.25
C GLN A 20 7.13 6.05 4.27
N ASN A 21 6.69 5.64 5.46
CA ASN A 21 5.50 4.82 5.62
C ASN A 21 4.24 5.56 5.15
N LEU A 22 4.13 6.85 5.49
CA LEU A 22 3.02 7.68 5.03
C LEU A 22 2.98 7.76 3.51
N LYS A 23 4.13 7.96 2.88
CA LYS A 23 4.23 8.03 1.43
C LYS A 23 3.83 6.72 0.78
N ILE A 24 4.27 5.59 1.32
CA ILE A 24 3.90 4.26 0.83
C ILE A 24 2.39 4.07 0.92
N LYS A 25 1.79 4.42 2.05
CA LYS A 25 0.34 4.30 2.24
C LYS A 25 -0.44 5.18 1.27
N GLN A 26 0.00 6.40 1.04
CA GLN A 26 -0.65 7.32 0.11
C GLN A 26 -0.58 6.80 -1.32
N ASN A 27 0.58 6.30 -1.74
CA ASN A 27 0.76 5.72 -3.07
C ASN A 27 -0.13 4.50 -3.26
N LEU A 28 -0.23 3.67 -2.22
CA LEU A 28 -1.07 2.49 -2.24
C LEU A 28 -2.55 2.86 -2.38
N LYS A 29 -3.02 3.86 -1.64
CA LYS A 29 -4.39 4.34 -1.75
C LYS A 29 -4.70 4.85 -3.15
N LYS A 30 -3.78 5.60 -3.76
CA LYS A 30 -3.94 6.09 -5.13
C LYS A 30 -4.05 4.95 -6.13
N ALA A 31 -3.21 3.93 -5.98
CA ALA A 31 -3.23 2.77 -6.86
C ALA A 31 -4.54 1.99 -6.73
N ILE A 32 -5.03 1.81 -5.52
CA ILE A 32 -6.31 1.12 -5.27
C ILE A 32 -7.47 1.93 -5.85
N LYS A 33 -7.49 3.23 -5.68
CA LYS A 33 -8.51 4.11 -6.26
C LYS A 33 -8.53 4.01 -7.78
N LYS A 34 -7.37 4.01 -8.40
CA LYS A 34 -7.25 3.87 -9.84
C LYS A 34 -7.82 2.54 -10.31
N PHE A 35 -7.50 1.44 -9.60
CA PHE A 35 -8.04 0.13 -9.91
C PHE A 35 -9.56 0.11 -9.80
N ILE A 36 -10.12 0.67 -8.73
CA ILE A 36 -11.56 0.73 -8.51
C ILE A 36 -12.24 1.51 -9.64
N GLY A 37 -11.64 2.63 -10.04
CA GLY A 37 -12.16 3.43 -11.16
C GLY A 37 -12.18 2.66 -12.47
N LEU A 38 -11.13 1.88 -12.74
CA LEU A 38 -11.05 1.06 -13.95
C LEU A 38 -12.07 -0.07 -13.94
N THR A 39 -12.32 -0.71 -12.81
CA THR A 39 -13.35 -1.74 -12.70
C THR A 39 -14.75 -1.15 -12.88
N ALA A 40 -15.00 0.02 -12.32
CA ALA A 40 -16.27 0.71 -12.49
C ALA A 40 -16.51 1.11 -13.94
N ALA A 41 -15.45 1.49 -14.66
CA ALA A 41 -15.53 1.83 -16.09
C ALA A 41 -15.51 0.59 -16.99
N LYS A 42 -15.40 -0.60 -16.42
CA LYS A 42 -15.31 -1.88 -17.14
C LYS A 42 -14.10 -1.98 -18.08
N SER A 43 -13.05 -1.24 -17.79
CA SER A 43 -11.76 -1.35 -18.49
C SER A 43 -10.95 -2.50 -17.88
N LEU A 44 -11.39 -3.73 -18.12
CA LEU A 44 -10.89 -4.91 -17.42
C LEU A 44 -9.41 -5.23 -17.69
N ASP A 45 -8.97 -5.01 -18.92
CA ASP A 45 -7.56 -5.26 -19.27
C ASP A 45 -6.63 -4.34 -18.50
N GLU A 46 -6.97 -3.05 -18.47
CA GLU A 46 -6.20 -2.06 -17.70
C GLU A 46 -6.31 -2.31 -16.20
N ALA A 47 -7.49 -2.74 -15.74
CA ALA A 47 -7.71 -3.09 -14.34
C ALA A 47 -6.81 -4.24 -13.93
N ARG A 48 -6.65 -5.26 -14.75
CA ARG A 48 -5.75 -6.39 -14.48
C ARG A 48 -4.29 -5.95 -14.36
N LYS A 49 -3.86 -5.07 -15.26
CA LYS A 49 -2.50 -4.52 -15.21
C LYS A 49 -2.28 -3.71 -13.94
N THR A 50 -3.26 -2.88 -13.60
CA THR A 50 -3.21 -2.06 -12.39
C THR A 50 -3.23 -2.96 -11.15
N LEU A 51 -4.01 -4.03 -11.17
CA LEU A 51 -4.08 -4.97 -10.06
C LEU A 51 -2.72 -5.62 -9.78
N ALA A 52 -1.99 -6.00 -10.82
CA ALA A 52 -0.65 -6.56 -10.67
C ALA A 52 0.28 -5.55 -9.98
N SER A 53 0.19 -4.27 -10.36
CA SER A 53 0.96 -3.20 -9.73
C SER A 53 0.56 -3.01 -8.26
N VAL A 54 -0.73 -3.02 -7.98
CA VAL A 54 -1.26 -2.89 -6.60
C VAL A 54 -0.77 -4.06 -5.74
N PHE A 55 -0.80 -5.27 -6.26
CA PHE A 55 -0.31 -6.44 -5.54
C PHE A 55 1.17 -6.31 -5.19
N SER A 56 1.97 -5.85 -6.15
CA SER A 56 3.39 -5.60 -5.93
C SER A 56 3.60 -4.58 -4.80
N GLN A 57 2.83 -3.49 -4.81
CA GLN A 57 2.92 -2.46 -3.78
C GLN A 57 2.48 -2.99 -2.40
N LEU A 58 1.41 -3.80 -2.37
CA LEU A 58 0.95 -4.42 -1.13
C LEU A 58 2.01 -5.36 -0.55
N ASP A 59 2.64 -6.17 -1.38
CA ASP A 59 3.69 -7.07 -0.95
C ASP A 59 4.90 -6.33 -0.41
N LYS A 60 5.31 -5.26 -1.09
CA LYS A 60 6.42 -4.43 -0.64
C LYS A 60 6.10 -3.74 0.68
N ALA A 61 4.88 -3.23 0.83
CA ALA A 61 4.46 -2.57 2.06
C ALA A 61 4.41 -3.57 3.22
N ALA A 62 3.95 -4.79 2.98
CA ALA A 62 3.93 -5.85 3.99
C ALA A 62 5.36 -6.26 4.38
N LYS A 63 6.24 -6.38 3.40
CA LYS A 63 7.64 -6.73 3.63
C LYS A 63 8.35 -5.68 4.47
N LYS A 64 8.06 -4.42 4.24
CA LYS A 64 8.61 -3.30 5.03
C LYS A 64 7.86 -3.08 6.35
N ARG A 65 6.85 -3.89 6.62
CA ARG A 65 6.01 -3.79 7.81
C ARG A 65 5.27 -2.47 7.93
N THR A 66 5.04 -1.79 6.82
CA THR A 66 4.18 -0.61 6.77
C THR A 66 2.73 -1.01 7.00
N ILE A 67 2.34 -2.17 6.48
CA ILE A 67 1.06 -2.80 6.76
C ILE A 67 1.31 -4.23 7.20
N HIS A 68 0.36 -4.79 7.95
CA HIS A 68 0.47 -6.17 8.40
C HIS A 68 0.23 -7.13 7.22
N PRO A 69 0.99 -8.25 7.13
CA PRO A 69 0.79 -9.21 6.03
C PRO A 69 -0.64 -9.71 5.89
N THR A 70 -1.34 -9.90 7.00
CA THR A 70 -2.75 -10.33 6.99
C THR A 70 -3.63 -9.28 6.32
N ALA A 71 -3.38 -7.99 6.60
CA ALA A 71 -4.11 -6.89 5.98
C ALA A 71 -3.84 -6.84 4.48
N ALA A 72 -2.59 -7.08 4.06
CA ALA A 72 -2.23 -7.12 2.65
C ALA A 72 -2.97 -8.24 1.92
N ASN A 73 -3.00 -9.44 2.51
CA ASN A 73 -3.71 -10.58 1.94
C ASN A 73 -5.20 -10.33 1.83
N ARG A 74 -5.78 -9.68 2.84
CA ARG A 74 -7.20 -9.32 2.85
C ARG A 74 -7.53 -8.36 1.72
N GLU A 75 -6.70 -7.35 1.51
CA GLU A 75 -6.88 -6.39 0.42
C GLU A 75 -6.76 -7.06 -0.94
N LYS A 76 -5.77 -7.93 -1.12
CA LYS A 76 -5.61 -8.68 -2.37
C LYS A 76 -6.88 -9.48 -2.68
N SER A 77 -7.41 -10.19 -1.70
CA SER A 77 -8.62 -10.99 -1.87
C SER A 77 -9.81 -10.12 -2.27
N ARG A 78 -9.99 -8.98 -1.59
CA ARG A 78 -11.09 -8.04 -1.90
C ARG A 78 -10.99 -7.51 -3.32
N LEU A 79 -9.79 -7.13 -3.75
CA LEU A 79 -9.58 -6.57 -5.08
C LEU A 79 -9.82 -7.62 -6.17
N MET A 80 -9.38 -8.85 -5.95
CA MET A 80 -9.65 -9.95 -6.88
C MET A 80 -11.15 -10.22 -7.03
N LYS A 81 -11.87 -10.22 -5.92
CA LYS A 81 -13.33 -10.40 -5.93
C LYS A 81 -14.02 -9.28 -6.68
N ARG A 82 -13.57 -8.06 -6.50
CA ARG A 82 -14.12 -6.90 -7.20
C ARG A 82 -13.92 -7.02 -8.70
N LEU A 83 -12.74 -7.44 -9.13
CA LEU A 83 -12.46 -7.66 -10.55
C LEU A 83 -13.35 -8.76 -11.12
N ALA A 84 -13.51 -9.86 -10.41
CA ALA A 84 -14.35 -10.97 -10.83
C ALA A 84 -15.81 -10.55 -10.99
N LYS A 85 -16.32 -9.72 -10.08
CA LYS A 85 -17.69 -9.21 -10.18
C LYS A 85 -17.88 -8.28 -11.35
N SER A 86 -16.84 -7.55 -11.76
CA SER A 86 -16.91 -6.61 -12.87
C SER A 86 -16.80 -7.28 -14.24
N ALA A 87 -16.28 -8.50 -14.26
CA ALA A 87 -16.07 -9.25 -15.51
C ALA A 87 -17.34 -9.88 -16.08
#